data_7443c554c3af1372f9e45c4cb3974245
#
_entry.id   7443c554c3af1372f9e45c4cb3974245
#
_cell.length_a   1.000
_cell.length_b   1.000
_cell.length_c   1.000
_cell.angle_alpha   90.00
_cell.angle_beta   90.00
_cell.angle_gamma   90.00
#
_symmetry.space_group_name_H-M   'P 1'
#
loop_
_entity.id
_entity.type
_entity.pdbx_description
1 polymer ?
#
loop_
_entity_poly.entity_id
_entity_poly.type
_entity_poly.pdbx_seq_one_letter_code
_entity_poly.pdbx_strand_id
1 'polypeptide(L)'
;MTMPARIALAYVGDTVDAAGFRLAGARVYSPAAGEEAAALTHARDIAQVVLLSSGVAAALPRGDLEAALSALQPLVAIVPEGGSISPLDPAERVRAQLGLER
;
A
#
# COMPACT_ATOMS: atom_id res chain seq x y z
N MET A 1 -14.64 -26.73 2.36
CA MET A 1 -13.96 -26.03 1.27
C MET A 1 -12.85 -25.16 1.82
N THR A 2 -11.69 -25.24 1.23
CA THR A 2 -10.55 -24.50 1.72
C THR A 2 -10.46 -23.15 1.01
N MET A 3 -10.32 -22.08 1.79
CA MET A 3 -10.11 -20.77 1.21
C MET A 3 -8.70 -20.72 0.60
N PRO A 4 -8.54 -20.07 -0.56
CA PRO A 4 -7.20 -19.91 -1.11
C PRO A 4 -6.36 -19.10 -0.12
N ALA A 5 -5.10 -19.45 -0.04
CA ALA A 5 -4.18 -18.70 0.80
C ALA A 5 -4.01 -17.30 0.22
N ARG A 6 -4.04 -16.31 1.10
CA ARG A 6 -3.77 -14.95 0.67
C ARG A 6 -2.29 -14.74 0.43
N ILE A 7 -1.97 -13.92 -0.53
CA ILE A 7 -0.58 -13.53 -0.72
C ILE A 7 -0.15 -12.63 0.42
N ALA A 8 1.14 -12.56 0.67
CA ALA A 8 1.64 -11.81 1.80
C ALA A 8 1.46 -10.31 1.61
N LEU A 9 1.74 -9.81 0.43
CA LEU A 9 1.84 -8.36 0.23
C LEU A 9 1.35 -7.95 -1.15
N ALA A 10 0.53 -6.92 -1.20
CA ALA A 10 0.16 -6.25 -2.44
C ALA A 10 0.52 -4.78 -2.34
N TYR A 11 0.95 -4.22 -3.46
CA TYR A 11 1.24 -2.79 -3.57
C TYR A 11 0.32 -2.18 -4.62
N VAL A 12 -0.33 -1.09 -4.28
CA VAL A 12 -1.18 -0.35 -5.21
C VAL A 12 -0.59 1.05 -5.36
N GLY A 13 -0.06 1.35 -6.52
CA GLY A 13 0.60 2.63 -6.73
C GLY A 13 1.10 2.78 -8.15
N ASP A 14 2.02 3.73 -8.36
CA ASP A 14 2.51 4.00 -9.69
C ASP A 14 3.57 2.96 -10.10
N THR A 15 3.89 2.99 -11.40
CA THR A 15 4.79 1.99 -11.97
C THR A 15 6.25 2.22 -11.60
N VAL A 16 6.60 3.43 -11.21
CA VAL A 16 8.00 3.74 -10.87
C VAL A 16 8.40 3.02 -9.59
N ASP A 17 7.58 3.16 -8.55
CA ASP A 17 7.86 2.52 -7.28
C ASP A 17 7.53 1.04 -7.32
N ALA A 18 6.64 0.65 -8.22
CA ALA A 18 6.16 -0.73 -8.30
C ALA A 18 7.28 -1.73 -8.54
N ALA A 19 8.30 -1.35 -9.31
CA ALA A 19 9.38 -2.28 -9.64
C ALA A 19 10.10 -2.78 -8.39
N GLY A 20 10.36 -1.89 -7.44
CA GLY A 20 11.02 -2.28 -6.19
C GLY A 20 10.17 -3.24 -5.38
N PHE A 21 8.88 -2.95 -5.28
CA PHE A 21 7.98 -3.83 -4.54
C PHE A 21 7.81 -5.18 -5.21
N ARG A 22 7.78 -5.19 -6.54
CA ARG A 22 7.70 -6.46 -7.27
C ARG A 22 8.92 -7.32 -7.00
N LEU A 23 10.10 -6.73 -6.96
CA LEU A 23 11.32 -7.46 -6.65
C LEU A 23 11.29 -8.03 -5.23
N ALA A 24 10.57 -7.37 -4.33
CA ALA A 24 10.44 -7.84 -2.96
C ALA A 24 9.37 -8.92 -2.81
N GLY A 25 8.70 -9.29 -3.90
CA GLY A 25 7.69 -10.34 -3.86
C GLY A 25 6.26 -9.87 -3.74
N ALA A 26 6.02 -8.57 -3.85
CA ALA A 26 4.67 -8.04 -3.75
C ALA A 26 3.92 -8.24 -5.07
N ARG A 27 2.60 -8.43 -4.98
CA ARG A 27 1.73 -8.32 -6.13
C ARG A 27 1.47 -6.83 -6.36
N VAL A 28 1.69 -6.36 -7.57
CA VAL A 28 1.62 -4.94 -7.88
C VAL A 28 0.42 -4.60 -8.73
N TYR A 29 -0.29 -3.54 -8.35
CA TYR A 29 -1.39 -2.98 -9.13
C TYR A 29 -1.12 -1.51 -9.38
N SER A 30 -1.24 -1.09 -10.64
CA SER A 30 -1.05 0.31 -11.01
C SER A 30 -2.34 0.78 -11.70
N PRO A 31 -3.34 1.20 -10.91
CA PRO A 31 -4.64 1.54 -11.47
C PRO A 31 -4.60 2.81 -12.30
N ALA A 32 -5.43 2.85 -13.33
CA ALA A 32 -5.66 4.07 -14.07
C ALA A 32 -6.49 5.03 -13.24
N ALA A 33 -6.50 6.29 -13.65
CA ALA A 33 -7.30 7.29 -12.96
C ALA A 33 -8.76 6.86 -12.92
N GLY A 34 -9.34 6.89 -11.74
CA GLY A 34 -10.72 6.47 -11.54
C GLY A 34 -10.88 5.01 -11.16
N GLU A 35 -9.80 4.23 -11.23
CA GLU A 35 -9.86 2.80 -10.91
C GLU A 35 -9.21 2.47 -9.57
N GLU A 36 -8.85 3.48 -8.82
CA GLU A 36 -8.11 3.25 -7.57
C GLU A 36 -8.92 2.45 -6.54
N ALA A 37 -10.20 2.76 -6.41
CA ALA A 37 -11.05 2.07 -5.43
C ALA A 37 -11.20 0.60 -5.79
N ALA A 38 -11.37 0.28 -7.07
CA ALA A 38 -11.50 -1.10 -7.50
C ALA A 38 -10.20 -1.88 -7.26
N ALA A 39 -9.06 -1.25 -7.53
CA ALA A 39 -7.77 -1.88 -7.28
C ALA A 39 -7.56 -2.15 -5.80
N LEU A 40 -7.94 -1.22 -4.95
CA LEU A 40 -7.84 -1.42 -3.50
C LEU A 40 -8.70 -2.57 -3.04
N THR A 41 -9.95 -2.62 -3.50
CA THR A 41 -10.85 -3.70 -3.13
C THR A 41 -10.29 -5.05 -3.52
N HIS A 42 -9.77 -5.13 -4.74
CA HIS A 42 -9.20 -6.39 -5.23
C HIS A 42 -7.97 -6.79 -4.40
N ALA A 43 -7.10 -5.83 -4.11
CA ALA A 43 -5.90 -6.12 -3.32
C ALA A 43 -6.26 -6.60 -1.92
N ARG A 44 -7.29 -6.00 -1.31
CA ARG A 44 -7.72 -6.40 0.03
C ARG A 44 -8.30 -7.81 0.05
N ASP A 45 -8.84 -8.25 -1.07
CA ASP A 45 -9.40 -9.60 -1.14
C ASP A 45 -8.31 -10.67 -1.18
N ILE A 46 -7.14 -10.35 -1.72
CA ILE A 46 -6.14 -11.38 -1.98
C ILE A 46 -4.89 -11.29 -1.11
N ALA A 47 -4.67 -10.17 -0.43
CA ALA A 47 -3.42 -9.97 0.30
C ALA A 47 -3.65 -9.82 1.79
N GLN A 48 -2.65 -10.19 2.57
CA GLN A 48 -2.67 -10.00 4.01
C GLN A 48 -2.29 -8.56 4.37
N VAL A 49 -1.41 -7.95 3.60
CA VAL A 49 -0.98 -6.58 3.79
C VAL A 49 -1.08 -5.86 2.45
N VAL A 50 -1.66 -4.67 2.46
CA VAL A 50 -1.78 -3.85 1.26
C VAL A 50 -1.09 -2.53 1.54
N LEU A 51 -0.16 -2.17 0.66
CA LEU A 51 0.52 -0.88 0.71
C LEU A 51 -0.02 0.00 -0.40
N LEU A 52 -0.38 1.23 -0.05
CA LEU A 52 -0.89 2.20 -1.01
C LEU A 52 0.12 3.31 -1.19
N SER A 53 0.34 3.74 -2.44
CA SER A 53 1.12 4.96 -2.64
C SER A 53 0.31 6.15 -2.15
N SER A 54 1.00 7.23 -1.80
CA SER A 54 0.29 8.44 -1.37
C SER A 54 -0.58 9.00 -2.48
N GLY A 55 -0.17 8.85 -3.74
CA GLY A 55 -0.99 9.30 -4.86
C GLY A 55 -2.30 8.54 -4.98
N VAL A 56 -2.27 7.22 -4.82
CA VAL A 56 -3.48 6.42 -4.86
C VAL A 56 -4.36 6.76 -3.65
N ALA A 57 -3.77 6.90 -2.48
CA ALA A 57 -4.52 7.24 -1.28
C ALA A 57 -5.25 8.57 -1.46
N ALA A 58 -4.60 9.55 -2.08
CA ALA A 58 -5.22 10.84 -2.30
C ALA A 58 -6.36 10.78 -3.32
N ALA A 59 -6.31 9.83 -4.23
CA ALA A 59 -7.34 9.68 -5.27
C ALA A 59 -8.55 8.88 -4.81
N LEU A 60 -8.44 8.17 -3.69
CA LEU A 60 -9.55 7.36 -3.19
C LEU A 60 -10.62 8.23 -2.53
N PRO A 61 -11.89 7.84 -2.61
CA PRO A 61 -12.90 8.48 -1.79
C PRO A 61 -12.53 8.36 -0.32
N ARG A 62 -12.77 9.45 0.42
CA ARG A 62 -12.30 9.51 1.81
C ARG A 62 -12.86 8.39 2.67
N GLY A 63 -14.14 8.08 2.49
CA GLY A 63 -14.76 7.01 3.27
C GLY A 63 -14.14 5.66 2.99
N ASP A 64 -13.82 5.39 1.72
CA ASP A 64 -13.17 4.14 1.36
C ASP A 64 -11.79 4.02 1.98
N LEU A 65 -11.02 5.11 1.95
CA LEU A 65 -9.69 5.11 2.53
C LEU A 65 -9.76 4.92 4.04
N GLU A 66 -10.63 5.64 4.71
CA GLU A 66 -10.75 5.54 6.16
C GLU A 66 -11.18 4.14 6.58
N ALA A 67 -12.13 3.56 5.87
CA ALA A 67 -12.56 2.21 6.19
C ALA A 67 -11.42 1.21 6.03
N ALA A 68 -10.63 1.36 4.97
CA ALA A 68 -9.51 0.46 4.73
C ALA A 68 -8.44 0.60 5.80
N LEU A 69 -8.11 1.83 6.17
CA LEU A 69 -7.07 2.06 7.18
C LEU A 69 -7.48 1.62 8.57
N SER A 70 -8.78 1.60 8.83
CA SER A 70 -9.29 1.18 10.14
C SER A 70 -9.40 -0.32 10.27
N ALA A 71 -9.44 -1.04 9.17
CA ALA A 71 -9.60 -2.49 9.20
C ALA A 71 -8.31 -3.13 9.70
N LEU A 72 -8.44 -4.16 10.51
CA LEU A 72 -7.29 -4.89 11.01
C LEU A 72 -6.87 -6.00 10.07
N GLN A 73 -7.75 -6.44 9.21
CA GLN A 73 -7.47 -7.45 8.20
C GLN A 73 -8.24 -7.16 6.94
N PRO A 74 -7.54 -7.06 5.80
CA PRO A 74 -6.09 -6.99 5.70
C PRO A 74 -5.56 -5.67 6.24
N LEU A 75 -4.32 -5.66 6.66
CA LEU A 75 -3.68 -4.42 7.10
C LEU A 75 -3.38 -3.55 5.89
N VAL A 76 -3.78 -2.30 5.96
CA VAL A 76 -3.56 -1.34 4.88
C VAL A 76 -2.74 -0.17 5.40
N ALA A 77 -1.69 0.18 4.68
CA ALA A 77 -0.82 1.29 5.07
C ALA A 77 -0.46 2.13 3.86
N ILE A 78 -0.19 3.40 4.09
CA ILE A 78 0.19 4.34 3.03
C ILE A 78 1.70 4.47 3.02
N VAL A 79 2.29 4.38 1.83
CA VAL A 79 3.73 4.48 1.64
C VAL A 79 4.03 5.83 0.96
N PRO A 80 5.03 6.57 1.45
CA PRO A 80 5.40 7.83 0.80
C PRO A 80 5.86 7.62 -0.63
N GLU A 81 5.70 8.64 -1.45
CA GLU A 81 6.16 8.59 -2.83
C GLU A 81 7.67 8.40 -2.89
N GLY A 82 8.10 7.63 -3.89
CA GLY A 82 9.51 7.31 -4.04
C GLY A 82 10.38 8.52 -4.33
N GLY A 83 9.78 9.60 -4.87
CA GLY A 83 10.54 10.81 -5.11
C GLY A 83 11.12 11.42 -3.86
N SER A 84 10.69 11.00 -2.70
CA SER A 84 11.23 11.51 -1.45
C SER A 84 12.20 10.51 -0.83
N ILE A 85 13.01 9.90 -1.64
CA ILE A 85 14.04 9.01 -1.13
C ILE A 85 14.94 9.80 -0.19
N SER A 86 14.94 9.38 1.04
CA SER A 86 15.72 10.02 2.07
C SER A 86 17.06 9.30 2.20
N PRO A 87 18.15 10.01 2.51
CA PRO A 87 19.38 9.33 2.83
C PRO A 87 19.34 8.61 4.18
N LEU A 88 18.25 8.75 4.91
CA LEU A 88 18.10 8.07 6.19
C LEU A 88 18.03 6.57 5.97
N ASP A 89 18.51 5.83 6.93
CA ASP A 89 18.39 4.39 6.86
C ASP A 89 16.91 3.98 7.06
N PRO A 90 16.56 2.74 6.66
CA PRO A 90 15.17 2.32 6.75
C PRO A 90 14.58 2.37 8.15
N ALA A 91 15.38 2.11 9.17
CA ALA A 91 14.88 2.15 10.54
C ALA A 91 14.46 3.56 10.94
N GLU A 92 15.25 4.55 10.54
CA GLU A 92 14.88 5.93 10.83
C GLU A 92 13.63 6.35 10.10
N ARG A 93 13.46 5.90 8.86
CA ARG A 93 12.25 6.21 8.10
C ARG A 93 11.01 5.62 8.76
N VAL A 94 11.13 4.40 9.24
CA VAL A 94 10.01 3.74 9.91
C VAL A 94 9.67 4.49 11.19
N ARG A 95 10.67 4.87 11.96
CA ARG A 95 10.40 5.62 13.20
C ARG A 95 9.71 6.95 12.92
N ALA A 96 10.14 7.64 11.87
CA ALA A 96 9.53 8.92 11.51
C ALA A 96 8.06 8.73 11.13
N GLN A 97 7.77 7.70 10.36
CA GLN A 97 6.39 7.43 9.94
C GLN A 97 5.50 7.05 11.10
N LEU A 98 6.05 6.37 12.08
CA LEU A 98 5.27 5.95 13.25
C LEU A 98 5.19 7.04 14.32
N GLY A 99 5.85 8.17 14.12
CA GLY A 99 5.81 9.25 15.09
C GLY A 99 6.67 9.00 16.31
N LEU A 100 7.62 8.08 16.20
CA LEU A 100 8.50 7.76 17.32
C LEU A 100 9.75 8.61 17.37
N GLU A 101 9.97 9.37 16.33
CA GLU A 101 11.15 10.21 16.25
C GLU A 101 10.98 11.45 17.10
N ARG A 102 12.07 11.88 17.72
CA ARG A 102 12.08 13.02 18.60
C ARG A 102 12.70 14.21 17.98
#